data_d6b0ca69591ea5498c94b178cb5afbad
#
_entry.id   d6b0ca69591ea5498c94b178cb5afbad
#
_cell.length_a   1.000
_cell.length_b   1.000
_cell.length_c   1.000
_cell.angle_alpha   90.00
_cell.angle_beta   90.00
_cell.angle_gamma   90.00
#
_symmetry.space_group_name_H-M   'P 1'
#
loop_
_entity.id
_entity.type
_entity.pdbx_description
1 polymer ?
#
loop_
_entity_poly.entity_id
_entity_poly.type
_entity_poly.pdbx_seq_one_letter_code
_entity_poly.pdbx_strand_id
1 'polypeptide(L)'
;MAEIKKKPGRNHGVRHALTVEQQRAFMNYTANSPVFNHWAPLFTVLLGTGCRIGEIIGIRWEDIDLEKRLININHSVTYYPRRAETTRCEFAVSLPKTEAGIRTVPMMEPVYNAFMEEYEYQKENGFSTVTLDGMEGFIFTNRFGNLHNPQAINRTIKRIRENYNAEEILKAKKEKRDPIIIPHFSCHHLRHTFCTRFCENETNIKVIQAVMGHANIETTMDIYAEVTDMKKTEAIEKLSHNLNIF
;
A
#
# COMPACT_ATOMS: atom_id res chain seq x y z
N MET A 1 -13.51 34.01 28.67
CA MET A 1 -12.70 32.89 28.16
C MET A 1 -13.62 32.00 27.36
N ALA A 2 -13.44 31.95 26.05
CA ALA A 2 -14.26 31.10 25.16
C ALA A 2 -13.69 29.67 25.16
N GLU A 3 -14.49 28.71 25.60
CA GLU A 3 -14.16 27.29 25.51
C GLU A 3 -14.03 26.89 24.05
N ILE A 4 -12.81 26.49 23.67
CA ILE A 4 -12.54 25.90 22.38
C ILE A 4 -13.16 24.48 22.41
N LYS A 5 -14.36 24.32 21.84
CA LYS A 5 -14.96 23.00 21.62
C LYS A 5 -14.05 22.20 20.69
N LYS A 6 -13.31 21.24 21.26
CA LYS A 6 -12.61 20.22 20.47
C LYS A 6 -13.62 19.51 19.57
N LYS A 7 -13.45 19.62 18.24
CA LYS A 7 -14.21 18.78 17.31
C LYS A 7 -13.97 17.33 17.68
N PRO A 8 -15.01 16.48 17.79
CA PRO A 8 -14.81 15.07 18.06
C PRO A 8 -13.93 14.51 16.94
N GLY A 9 -12.76 13.98 17.31
CA GLY A 9 -11.86 13.31 16.39
C GLY A 9 -12.66 12.20 15.69
N ARG A 10 -12.58 12.12 14.36
CA ARG A 10 -13.11 10.97 13.63
C ARG A 10 -12.44 9.76 14.25
N ASN A 11 -13.23 8.85 14.82
CA ASN A 11 -12.77 7.53 15.22
C ASN A 11 -12.25 6.82 13.95
N HIS A 12 -10.97 6.99 13.67
CA HIS A 12 -10.27 6.14 12.72
C HIS A 12 -10.14 4.80 13.43
N GLY A 13 -10.98 3.84 13.08
CA GLY A 13 -10.87 2.47 13.62
C GLY A 13 -9.42 1.99 13.54
N VAL A 14 -9.00 1.23 14.54
CA VAL A 14 -7.64 0.66 14.62
C VAL A 14 -7.37 -0.08 13.30
N ARG A 15 -6.31 0.33 12.61
CA ARG A 15 -5.91 -0.29 11.34
C ARG A 15 -4.98 -1.44 11.68
N HIS A 16 -5.37 -2.64 11.34
CA HIS A 16 -4.52 -3.81 11.49
C HIS A 16 -3.80 -4.11 10.18
N ALA A 17 -2.53 -4.49 10.27
CA ALA A 17 -1.78 -5.04 9.15
C ALA A 17 -2.39 -6.39 8.73
N LEU A 18 -2.31 -6.71 7.45
CA LEU A 18 -2.62 -8.06 6.99
C LEU A 18 -1.59 -9.03 7.57
N THR A 19 -2.01 -10.24 7.97
CA THR A 19 -1.07 -11.30 8.29
C THR A 19 -0.27 -11.70 7.05
N VAL A 20 0.86 -12.37 7.23
CA VAL A 20 1.68 -12.87 6.11
C VAL A 20 0.87 -13.80 5.21
N GLU A 21 0.02 -14.64 5.82
CA GLU A 21 -0.85 -15.57 5.08
C GLU A 21 -1.91 -14.83 4.27
N GLN A 22 -2.58 -13.84 4.86
CA GLN A 22 -3.57 -13.02 4.19
C GLN A 22 -2.96 -12.21 3.04
N GLN A 23 -1.76 -11.66 3.25
CA GLN A 23 -1.02 -10.94 2.21
C GLN A 23 -0.66 -11.86 1.04
N ARG A 24 -0.13 -13.05 1.33
CA ARG A 24 0.19 -14.07 0.31
C ARG A 24 -1.07 -14.52 -0.44
N ALA A 25 -2.15 -14.78 0.29
CA ALA A 25 -3.43 -15.17 -0.30
C ALA A 25 -3.95 -14.11 -1.27
N PHE A 26 -3.94 -12.84 -0.86
CA PHE A 26 -4.36 -11.71 -1.70
C PHE A 26 -3.50 -11.60 -2.97
N MET A 27 -2.17 -11.62 -2.83
CA MET A 27 -1.26 -11.45 -3.97
C MET A 27 -1.31 -12.65 -4.91
N ASN A 28 -1.32 -13.89 -4.39
CA ASN A 28 -1.42 -15.09 -5.21
C ASN A 28 -2.74 -15.16 -5.97
N TYR A 29 -3.86 -14.82 -5.32
CA TYR A 29 -5.16 -14.79 -5.99
C TYR A 29 -5.19 -13.73 -7.08
N THR A 30 -4.65 -12.55 -6.81
CA THR A 30 -4.57 -11.46 -7.79
C THR A 30 -3.75 -11.88 -9.00
N ALA A 31 -2.53 -12.40 -8.80
CA ALA A 31 -1.62 -12.74 -9.88
C ALA A 31 -2.12 -13.92 -10.76
N ASN A 32 -2.81 -14.90 -10.16
CA ASN A 32 -3.31 -16.07 -10.88
C ASN A 32 -4.72 -15.90 -11.47
N SER A 33 -5.40 -14.79 -11.20
CA SER A 33 -6.73 -14.52 -11.72
C SER A 33 -6.66 -13.94 -13.13
N PRO A 34 -7.36 -14.52 -14.13
CA PRO A 34 -7.42 -13.95 -15.47
C PRO A 34 -8.13 -12.58 -15.52
N VAL A 35 -8.87 -12.24 -14.44
CA VAL A 35 -9.61 -10.98 -14.32
C VAL A 35 -8.81 -9.91 -13.60
N PHE A 36 -7.92 -10.29 -12.66
CA PHE A 36 -7.27 -9.35 -11.77
C PHE A 36 -5.73 -9.30 -11.90
N ASN A 37 -5.12 -10.17 -12.71
CA ASN A 37 -3.66 -10.26 -12.83
C ASN A 37 -3.00 -8.93 -13.23
N HIS A 38 -3.64 -8.13 -14.08
CA HIS A 38 -3.14 -6.82 -14.47
C HIS A 38 -3.05 -5.80 -13.32
N TRP A 39 -3.61 -6.11 -12.13
CA TRP A 39 -3.43 -5.32 -10.92
C TRP A 39 -2.23 -5.75 -10.06
N ALA A 40 -1.65 -6.91 -10.37
CA ALA A 40 -0.56 -7.47 -9.57
C ALA A 40 0.66 -6.54 -9.50
N PRO A 41 1.15 -5.91 -10.58
CA PRO A 41 2.26 -4.97 -10.49
C PRO A 41 1.97 -3.80 -9.56
N LEU A 42 0.80 -3.16 -9.67
CA LEU A 42 0.40 -2.04 -8.81
C LEU A 42 0.35 -2.44 -7.33
N PHE A 43 -0.26 -3.59 -7.01
CA PHE A 43 -0.33 -4.04 -5.61
C PHE A 43 1.01 -4.50 -5.07
N THR A 44 1.88 -5.08 -5.91
CA THR A 44 3.26 -5.42 -5.53
C THR A 44 4.05 -4.17 -5.16
N VAL A 45 3.94 -3.11 -5.96
CA VAL A 45 4.60 -1.83 -5.65
C VAL A 45 4.04 -1.21 -4.38
N LEU A 46 2.72 -1.20 -4.16
CA LEU A 46 2.11 -0.68 -2.93
C LEU A 46 2.58 -1.44 -1.68
N LEU A 47 2.60 -2.79 -1.74
CA LEU A 47 3.03 -3.64 -0.62
C LEU A 47 4.54 -3.66 -0.41
N GLY A 48 5.32 -3.41 -1.46
CA GLY A 48 6.77 -3.49 -1.39
C GLY A 48 7.47 -2.15 -1.17
N THR A 49 6.74 -1.04 -1.16
CA THR A 49 7.32 0.30 -0.95
C THR A 49 6.69 1.07 0.20
N GLY A 50 5.48 0.69 0.59
CA GLY A 50 4.68 1.44 1.56
C GLY A 50 4.34 2.86 1.12
N CYS A 51 4.46 3.19 -0.16
CA CYS A 51 4.07 4.50 -0.70
C CYS A 51 2.57 4.77 -0.51
N ARG A 52 2.22 6.06 -0.43
CA ARG A 52 0.81 6.47 -0.40
C ARG A 52 0.18 6.21 -1.76
N ILE A 53 -1.12 5.92 -1.75
CA ILE A 53 -1.84 5.64 -3.02
C ILE A 53 -1.71 6.77 -4.04
N GLY A 54 -1.73 8.03 -3.59
CA GLY A 54 -1.54 9.18 -4.48
C GLY A 54 -0.12 9.30 -5.04
N GLU A 55 0.90 8.85 -4.30
CA GLU A 55 2.28 8.76 -4.78
C GLU A 55 2.38 7.71 -5.90
N ILE A 56 1.74 6.53 -5.72
CA ILE A 56 1.76 5.44 -6.73
C ILE A 56 0.91 5.77 -7.96
N ILE A 57 -0.25 6.43 -7.80
CA ILE A 57 -1.03 6.89 -8.96
C ILE A 57 -0.25 7.93 -9.77
N GLY A 58 0.53 8.76 -9.08
CA GLY A 58 1.33 9.82 -9.72
C GLY A 58 2.69 9.38 -10.24
N ILE A 59 3.14 8.16 -9.96
CA ILE A 59 4.49 7.72 -10.32
C ILE A 59 4.67 7.65 -11.83
N ARG A 60 5.83 8.12 -12.32
CA ARG A 60 6.17 8.21 -13.74
C ARG A 60 7.46 7.45 -14.03
N TRP A 61 7.68 7.12 -15.29
CA TRP A 61 8.93 6.44 -15.68
C TRP A 61 10.19 7.27 -15.36
N GLU A 62 10.13 8.58 -15.42
CA GLU A 62 11.25 9.45 -15.07
C GLU A 62 11.57 9.46 -13.56
N ASP A 63 10.64 9.03 -12.72
CA ASP A 63 10.85 8.89 -11.27
C ASP A 63 11.53 7.56 -10.89
N ILE A 64 11.71 6.66 -11.87
CA ILE A 64 12.25 5.31 -11.68
C ILE A 64 13.66 5.20 -12.24
N ASP A 65 14.62 4.90 -11.36
CA ASP A 65 15.98 4.53 -11.74
C ASP A 65 16.10 2.99 -11.66
N LEU A 66 15.87 2.32 -12.80
CA LEU A 66 15.94 0.85 -12.89
C LEU A 66 17.36 0.32 -12.71
N GLU A 67 18.38 1.08 -13.07
CA GLU A 67 19.78 0.68 -12.94
C GLU A 67 20.20 0.66 -11.46
N LYS A 68 19.89 1.72 -10.72
CA LYS A 68 20.19 1.84 -9.29
C LYS A 68 19.10 1.20 -8.41
N ARG A 69 17.98 0.78 -8.99
CA ARG A 69 16.80 0.25 -8.30
C ARG A 69 16.24 1.21 -7.26
N LEU A 70 16.00 2.45 -7.67
CA LEU A 70 15.52 3.53 -6.82
C LEU A 70 14.23 4.12 -7.37
N ILE A 71 13.34 4.51 -6.46
CA ILE A 71 12.09 5.22 -6.74
C ILE A 71 12.19 6.61 -6.12
N ASN A 72 12.06 7.66 -6.91
CA ASN A 72 12.06 9.04 -6.44
C ASN A 72 10.62 9.49 -6.18
N ILE A 73 10.26 9.66 -4.93
CA ILE A 73 8.96 10.18 -4.52
C ILE A 73 9.11 11.69 -4.31
N ASN A 74 8.61 12.47 -5.24
CA ASN A 74 8.73 13.93 -5.27
C ASN A 74 7.39 14.65 -5.45
N HIS A 75 6.32 13.91 -5.73
CA HIS A 75 4.95 14.42 -5.89
C HIS A 75 3.92 13.33 -5.57
N SER A 76 2.66 13.71 -5.61
CA SER A 76 1.53 12.80 -5.51
C SER A 76 0.36 13.31 -6.38
N VAL A 77 -0.50 12.41 -6.81
CA VAL A 77 -1.75 12.76 -7.48
C VAL A 77 -2.90 12.66 -6.50
N THR A 78 -3.71 13.69 -6.45
CA THR A 78 -4.91 13.78 -5.63
C THR A 78 -6.16 13.73 -6.52
N TYR A 79 -7.27 13.23 -5.96
CA TYR A 79 -8.54 13.12 -6.67
C TYR A 79 -9.67 13.61 -5.77
N TYR A 80 -10.11 14.87 -6.00
CA TYR A 80 -11.14 15.53 -5.19
C TYR A 80 -11.85 16.64 -5.99
N PRO A 81 -13.00 17.16 -5.54
CA PRO A 81 -13.64 18.31 -6.16
C PRO A 81 -12.73 19.56 -6.05
N ARG A 82 -12.33 20.12 -7.19
CA ARG A 82 -11.48 21.34 -7.20
C ARG A 82 -12.23 22.61 -6.77
N ARG A 83 -13.56 22.61 -6.87
CA ARG A 83 -14.41 23.74 -6.49
C ARG A 83 -15.45 23.29 -5.48
N ALA A 84 -15.69 24.12 -4.46
CA ALA A 84 -16.68 23.82 -3.43
C ALA A 84 -18.11 23.64 -4.00
N GLU A 85 -18.37 24.22 -5.14
CA GLU A 85 -19.68 24.21 -5.84
C GLU A 85 -19.90 22.99 -6.72
N THR A 86 -18.87 22.15 -6.96
CA THR A 86 -18.99 20.99 -7.83
C THR A 86 -18.73 19.68 -7.05
N THR A 87 -19.57 18.69 -7.30
CA THR A 87 -19.37 17.32 -6.81
C THR A 87 -18.41 16.50 -7.71
N ARG A 88 -17.99 17.09 -8.85
CA ARG A 88 -17.11 16.42 -9.83
C ARG A 88 -15.68 16.42 -9.30
N CYS A 89 -15.16 15.21 -9.04
CA CYS A 89 -13.77 15.03 -8.68
C CYS A 89 -12.87 15.11 -9.91
N GLU A 90 -11.72 15.74 -9.74
CA GLU A 90 -10.69 15.90 -10.77
C GLU A 90 -9.33 15.49 -10.19
N PHE A 91 -8.46 15.02 -11.07
CA PHE A 91 -7.07 14.79 -10.71
C PHE A 91 -6.30 16.10 -10.64
N ALA A 92 -5.34 16.16 -9.72
CA ALA A 92 -4.38 17.24 -9.63
C ALA A 92 -3.06 16.72 -9.07
N VAL A 93 -1.94 17.25 -9.58
CA VAL A 93 -0.63 17.03 -8.98
C VAL A 93 -0.55 17.85 -7.68
N SER A 94 0.01 17.24 -6.65
CA SER A 94 0.29 17.88 -5.37
C SER A 94 1.75 17.65 -5.00
N LEU A 95 2.47 18.73 -4.80
CA LEU A 95 3.83 18.65 -4.28
C LEU A 95 3.82 18.36 -2.77
N PRO A 96 4.84 17.68 -2.24
CA PRO A 96 4.95 17.44 -0.81
C PRO A 96 5.00 18.75 -0.02
N LYS A 97 4.25 18.81 1.07
CA LYS A 97 4.22 19.99 1.96
C LYS A 97 5.46 20.12 2.83
N THR A 98 6.26 19.07 2.94
CA THR A 98 7.46 19.00 3.78
C THR A 98 8.57 18.28 3.02
N GLU A 99 9.81 18.56 3.37
CA GLU A 99 10.99 17.86 2.82
C GLU A 99 10.94 16.35 3.05
N ALA A 100 10.38 15.90 4.17
CA ALA A 100 10.19 14.47 4.46
C ALA A 100 9.27 13.76 3.44
N GLY A 101 8.48 14.51 2.69
CA GLY A 101 7.66 13.97 1.60
C GLY A 101 8.47 13.67 0.34
N ILE A 102 9.63 14.32 0.17
CA ILE A 102 10.57 14.07 -0.93
C ILE A 102 11.57 13.05 -0.42
N ARG A 103 11.58 11.87 -1.04
CA ARG A 103 12.44 10.78 -0.61
C ARG A 103 12.72 9.81 -1.75
N THR A 104 13.79 9.06 -1.60
CA THR A 104 14.12 7.94 -2.46
C THR A 104 13.84 6.63 -1.73
N VAL A 105 13.15 5.71 -2.39
CA VAL A 105 12.79 4.39 -1.85
C VAL A 105 13.55 3.32 -2.65
N PRO A 106 14.42 2.53 -2.03
CA PRO A 106 15.07 1.39 -2.69
C PRO A 106 14.04 0.31 -3.07
N MET A 107 14.23 -0.30 -4.24
CA MET A 107 13.37 -1.39 -4.71
C MET A 107 13.87 -2.74 -4.20
N MET A 108 12.97 -3.49 -3.58
CA MET A 108 13.15 -4.93 -3.43
C MET A 108 12.96 -5.63 -4.79
N GLU A 109 13.55 -6.81 -4.97
CA GLU A 109 13.44 -7.60 -6.20
C GLU A 109 12.01 -7.74 -6.76
N PRO A 110 10.97 -8.06 -5.94
CA PRO A 110 9.61 -8.14 -6.46
C PRO A 110 9.07 -6.81 -6.99
N VAL A 111 9.49 -5.67 -6.41
CA VAL A 111 9.09 -4.33 -6.86
C VAL A 111 9.74 -4.00 -8.20
N TYR A 112 11.04 -4.30 -8.32
CA TYR A 112 11.76 -4.16 -9.58
C TYR A 112 11.11 -4.97 -10.70
N ASN A 113 10.81 -6.24 -10.44
CA ASN A 113 10.16 -7.12 -11.41
C ASN A 113 8.77 -6.61 -11.81
N ALA A 114 8.00 -6.06 -10.87
CA ALA A 114 6.70 -5.46 -11.16
C ALA A 114 6.80 -4.23 -12.09
N PHE A 115 7.84 -3.40 -11.93
CA PHE A 115 8.08 -2.30 -12.86
C PHE A 115 8.57 -2.80 -14.22
N MET A 116 9.39 -3.84 -14.27
CA MET A 116 9.83 -4.45 -15.54
C MET A 116 8.66 -5.07 -16.30
N GLU A 117 7.76 -5.78 -15.61
CA GLU A 117 6.54 -6.34 -16.19
C GLU A 117 5.66 -5.24 -16.80
N GLU A 118 5.45 -4.15 -16.06
CA GLU A 118 4.67 -3.01 -16.53
C GLU A 118 5.36 -2.29 -17.71
N TYR A 119 6.69 -2.18 -17.68
CA TYR A 119 7.46 -1.57 -18.76
C TYR A 119 7.33 -2.36 -20.07
N GLU A 120 7.53 -3.69 -20.03
CA GLU A 120 7.40 -4.54 -21.21
C GLU A 120 5.95 -4.54 -21.73
N TYR A 121 4.95 -4.57 -20.82
CA TYR A 121 3.56 -4.44 -21.22
C TYR A 121 3.29 -3.12 -21.98
N GLN A 122 3.79 -1.98 -21.46
CA GLN A 122 3.60 -0.68 -22.10
C GLN A 122 4.42 -0.52 -23.38
N LYS A 123 5.57 -1.14 -23.47
CA LYS A 123 6.38 -1.18 -24.68
C LYS A 123 5.67 -1.89 -25.84
N GLU A 124 4.93 -2.95 -25.55
CA GLU A 124 4.14 -3.69 -26.54
C GLU A 124 2.80 -3.01 -26.87
N ASN A 125 2.13 -2.43 -25.88
CA ASN A 125 0.76 -1.91 -26.01
C ASN A 125 0.67 -0.38 -26.10
N GLY A 126 1.79 0.32 -25.95
CA GLY A 126 1.89 1.78 -25.94
C GLY A 126 1.98 2.35 -24.52
N PHE A 127 2.88 3.33 -24.37
CA PHE A 127 3.02 4.09 -23.13
C PHE A 127 1.84 5.05 -22.93
N SER A 128 1.59 5.38 -21.66
CA SER A 128 0.54 6.35 -21.31
C SER A 128 0.76 7.71 -21.97
N THR A 129 -0.28 8.25 -22.57
CA THR A 129 -0.31 9.59 -23.16
C THR A 129 -1.00 10.62 -22.27
N VAL A 130 -1.33 10.26 -21.04
CA VAL A 130 -1.97 11.17 -20.09
C VAL A 130 -1.02 12.29 -19.73
N THR A 131 -1.51 13.52 -19.84
CA THR A 131 -0.84 14.71 -19.31
C THR A 131 -1.68 15.29 -18.16
N LEU A 132 -1.07 15.55 -17.02
CA LEU A 132 -1.71 16.14 -15.85
C LEU A 132 -0.81 17.23 -15.26
N ASP A 133 -1.30 18.47 -15.20
CA ASP A 133 -0.57 19.63 -14.67
C ASP A 133 0.87 19.75 -15.26
N GLY A 134 1.04 19.43 -16.57
CA GLY A 134 2.31 19.46 -17.29
C GLY A 134 3.21 18.22 -17.11
N MET A 135 2.76 17.22 -16.35
CA MET A 135 3.46 15.95 -16.16
C MET A 135 2.89 14.88 -17.08
N GLU A 136 3.75 13.99 -17.57
CA GLU A 136 3.43 12.87 -18.46
C GLU A 136 4.25 11.62 -18.07
N GLY A 137 4.02 10.50 -18.79
CA GLY A 137 4.77 9.27 -18.55
C GLY A 137 4.31 8.49 -17.30
N PHE A 138 3.07 8.67 -16.86
CA PHE A 138 2.49 7.95 -15.72
C PHE A 138 2.47 6.44 -15.97
N ILE A 139 2.88 5.66 -14.97
CA ILE A 139 3.04 4.21 -15.09
C ILE A 139 1.69 3.49 -14.97
N PHE A 140 0.98 3.68 -13.86
CA PHE A 140 -0.23 2.90 -13.57
C PHE A 140 -1.49 3.59 -14.10
N THR A 141 -1.90 3.20 -15.29
CA THR A 141 -3.11 3.69 -15.94
C THR A 141 -4.14 2.58 -16.17
N ASN A 142 -5.38 2.96 -16.39
CA ASN A 142 -6.43 2.01 -16.70
C ASN A 142 -6.41 1.66 -18.19
N ARG A 143 -7.22 0.66 -18.60
CA ARG A 143 -7.33 0.20 -20.00
C ARG A 143 -7.72 1.29 -21.03
N PHE A 144 -8.12 2.47 -20.57
CA PHE A 144 -8.45 3.62 -21.42
C PHE A 144 -7.31 4.65 -21.44
N GLY A 145 -6.15 4.32 -20.86
CA GLY A 145 -5.01 5.21 -20.72
C GLY A 145 -5.15 6.30 -19.67
N ASN A 146 -6.22 6.34 -18.87
CA ASN A 146 -6.43 7.33 -17.82
C ASN A 146 -5.87 6.89 -16.47
N LEU A 147 -5.54 7.84 -15.60
CA LEU A 147 -5.11 7.54 -14.23
C LEU A 147 -6.21 6.79 -13.45
N HIS A 148 -5.78 5.89 -12.60
CA HIS A 148 -6.68 5.24 -11.64
C HIS A 148 -7.08 6.22 -10.54
N ASN A 149 -8.37 6.30 -10.22
CA ASN A 149 -8.77 7.00 -8.99
C ASN A 149 -8.68 6.05 -7.77
N PRO A 150 -8.40 6.57 -6.56
CA PRO A 150 -8.25 5.77 -5.35
C PRO A 150 -9.46 4.89 -5.03
N GLN A 151 -10.67 5.36 -5.36
CA GLN A 151 -11.91 4.61 -5.13
C GLN A 151 -12.02 3.41 -6.06
N ALA A 152 -11.53 3.52 -7.32
CA ALA A 152 -11.52 2.39 -8.26
C ALA A 152 -10.58 1.28 -7.75
N ILE A 153 -9.38 1.65 -7.29
CA ILE A 153 -8.41 0.70 -6.72
C ILE A 153 -9.01 0.02 -5.46
N ASN A 154 -9.64 0.77 -4.56
CA ASN A 154 -10.29 0.20 -3.38
C ASN A 154 -11.47 -0.71 -3.74
N ARG A 155 -12.26 -0.38 -4.79
CA ARG A 155 -13.30 -1.29 -5.30
C ARG A 155 -12.72 -2.59 -5.84
N THR A 156 -11.57 -2.52 -6.51
CA THR A 156 -10.88 -3.72 -7.00
C THR A 156 -10.39 -4.58 -5.84
N ILE A 157 -9.75 -4.00 -4.83
CA ILE A 157 -9.36 -4.71 -3.59
C ILE A 157 -10.58 -5.43 -2.99
N LYS A 158 -11.71 -4.73 -2.87
CA LYS A 158 -12.95 -5.32 -2.34
C LYS A 158 -13.38 -6.53 -3.17
N ARG A 159 -13.41 -6.42 -4.51
CA ARG A 159 -13.83 -7.51 -5.41
C ARG A 159 -12.89 -8.71 -5.32
N ILE A 160 -11.57 -8.49 -5.33
CA ILE A 160 -10.57 -9.55 -5.18
C ILE A 160 -10.80 -10.30 -3.88
N ARG A 161 -10.92 -9.58 -2.76
CA ARG A 161 -11.17 -10.14 -1.44
C ARG A 161 -12.46 -10.96 -1.39
N GLU A 162 -13.56 -10.43 -1.92
CA GLU A 162 -14.86 -11.10 -1.88
C GLU A 162 -14.85 -12.38 -2.72
N ASN A 163 -14.24 -12.35 -3.91
CA ASN A 163 -14.12 -13.53 -4.75
C ASN A 163 -13.22 -14.58 -4.09
N TYR A 164 -12.04 -14.17 -3.62
CA TYR A 164 -11.12 -15.07 -2.92
C TYR A 164 -11.79 -15.72 -1.71
N ASN A 165 -12.40 -14.94 -0.82
CA ASN A 165 -13.02 -15.47 0.39
C ASN A 165 -14.14 -16.46 0.08
N ALA A 166 -14.95 -16.20 -0.96
CA ALA A 166 -16.00 -17.12 -1.39
C ALA A 166 -15.44 -18.47 -1.87
N GLU A 167 -14.40 -18.43 -2.68
CA GLU A 167 -13.72 -19.64 -3.19
C GLU A 167 -12.97 -20.38 -2.07
N GLU A 168 -12.29 -19.65 -1.20
CA GLU A 168 -11.51 -20.21 -0.09
C GLU A 168 -12.40 -20.95 0.94
N ILE A 169 -13.56 -20.39 1.28
CA ILE A 169 -14.51 -21.05 2.17
C ILE A 169 -14.94 -22.41 1.62
N LEU A 170 -15.24 -22.47 0.32
CA LEU A 170 -15.65 -23.72 -0.34
C LEU A 170 -14.51 -24.74 -0.40
N LYS A 171 -13.30 -24.26 -0.70
CA LYS A 171 -12.08 -25.08 -0.77
C LYS A 171 -11.73 -25.64 0.62
N ALA A 172 -11.66 -24.80 1.63
CA ALA A 172 -11.34 -25.18 3.00
C ALA A 172 -12.33 -26.22 3.56
N LYS A 173 -13.63 -26.05 3.25
CA LYS A 173 -14.65 -27.02 3.62
C LYS A 173 -14.41 -28.40 3.00
N LYS A 174 -13.99 -28.47 1.71
CA LYS A 174 -13.66 -29.73 1.04
C LYS A 174 -12.41 -30.37 1.63
N GLU A 175 -11.40 -29.55 1.96
CA GLU A 175 -10.12 -29.96 2.52
C GLU A 175 -10.17 -30.21 4.04
N LYS A 176 -11.30 -29.94 4.70
CA LYS A 176 -11.50 -30.09 6.16
C LYS A 176 -10.49 -29.30 6.99
N ARG A 177 -10.17 -28.08 6.58
CA ARG A 177 -9.30 -27.13 7.28
C ARG A 177 -10.01 -25.79 7.51
N ASP A 178 -9.44 -24.97 8.34
CA ASP A 178 -9.91 -23.60 8.52
C ASP A 178 -9.57 -22.73 7.30
N PRO A 179 -10.51 -21.86 6.88
CA PRO A 179 -10.27 -20.95 5.76
C PRO A 179 -9.36 -19.78 6.15
N ILE A 180 -8.47 -19.38 5.25
CA ILE A 180 -7.70 -18.14 5.38
C ILE A 180 -8.55 -16.99 4.86
N ILE A 181 -9.22 -16.28 5.76
CA ILE A 181 -10.12 -15.18 5.39
C ILE A 181 -9.36 -13.87 5.34
N ILE A 182 -9.45 -13.18 4.19
CA ILE A 182 -8.93 -11.83 4.03
C ILE A 182 -9.96 -10.83 4.61
N PRO A 183 -9.58 -10.01 5.62
CA PRO A 183 -10.47 -9.04 6.23
C PRO A 183 -10.78 -7.88 5.28
N HIS A 184 -11.69 -6.98 5.68
CA HIS A 184 -11.89 -5.74 4.95
C HIS A 184 -10.65 -4.85 5.07
N PHE A 185 -10.09 -4.42 3.93
CA PHE A 185 -8.95 -3.52 3.88
C PHE A 185 -8.99 -2.58 2.66
N SER A 186 -8.13 -1.60 2.63
CA SER A 186 -7.97 -0.61 1.56
C SER A 186 -6.48 -0.40 1.24
N CYS A 187 -6.17 0.37 0.21
CA CYS A 187 -4.79 0.74 -0.13
C CYS A 187 -3.99 1.27 1.07
N HIS A 188 -4.66 1.95 2.01
CA HIS A 188 -3.99 2.48 3.20
C HIS A 188 -3.52 1.38 4.16
N HIS A 189 -4.24 0.26 4.21
CA HIS A 189 -3.82 -0.91 4.98
C HIS A 189 -2.62 -1.61 4.34
N LEU A 190 -2.46 -1.56 3.01
CA LEU A 190 -1.26 -2.09 2.34
C LEU A 190 0.00 -1.34 2.79
N ARG A 191 -0.08 -0.01 2.86
CA ARG A 191 1.01 0.82 3.41
C ARG A 191 1.25 0.51 4.89
N HIS A 192 0.18 0.36 5.69
CA HIS A 192 0.30 -0.01 7.10
C HIS A 192 0.96 -1.39 7.23
N THR A 193 0.55 -2.37 6.43
CA THR A 193 1.16 -3.71 6.39
C THR A 193 2.65 -3.64 6.08
N PHE A 194 3.07 -2.86 5.09
CA PHE A 194 4.49 -2.65 4.79
C PHE A 194 5.23 -2.05 6.00
N CYS A 195 4.69 -1.00 6.61
CA CYS A 195 5.30 -0.37 7.77
C CYS A 195 5.46 -1.35 8.94
N THR A 196 4.45 -2.16 9.23
CA THR A 196 4.48 -3.20 10.24
C THR A 196 5.59 -4.22 9.95
N ARG A 197 5.66 -4.76 8.71
CA ARG A 197 6.74 -5.68 8.30
C ARG A 197 8.12 -5.05 8.38
N PHE A 198 8.21 -3.76 8.10
CA PHE A 198 9.46 -3.03 8.22
C PHE A 198 9.88 -2.89 9.70
N CYS A 199 8.95 -2.52 10.59
CA CYS A 199 9.20 -2.46 12.04
C CYS A 199 9.54 -3.83 12.65
N GLU A 200 9.06 -4.94 12.07
CA GLU A 200 9.43 -6.29 12.52
C GLU A 200 10.90 -6.64 12.25
N ASN A 201 11.51 -6.04 11.22
CA ASN A 201 12.83 -6.38 10.71
C ASN A 201 13.88 -5.27 10.90
N GLU A 202 13.47 -4.03 11.10
CA GLU A 202 14.35 -2.87 11.30
C GLU A 202 14.09 -2.24 12.66
N THR A 203 15.15 -2.00 13.43
CA THR A 203 15.06 -1.41 14.75
C THR A 203 15.33 0.09 14.78
N ASN A 204 15.92 0.63 13.71
CA ASN A 204 16.19 2.05 13.60
C ASN A 204 14.95 2.81 13.11
N ILE A 205 14.21 3.39 14.04
CA ILE A 205 12.97 4.12 13.76
C ILE A 205 13.17 5.28 12.78
N LYS A 206 14.37 5.89 12.75
CA LYS A 206 14.69 6.97 11.81
C LYS A 206 14.76 6.48 10.36
N VAL A 207 15.29 5.28 10.14
CA VAL A 207 15.32 4.64 8.83
C VAL A 207 13.89 4.35 8.37
N ILE A 208 13.06 3.78 9.25
CA ILE A 208 11.65 3.51 8.95
C ILE A 208 10.91 4.81 8.62
N GLN A 209 11.08 5.86 9.44
CA GLN A 209 10.48 7.17 9.22
C GLN A 209 10.86 7.75 7.86
N ALA A 210 12.14 7.68 7.49
CA ALA A 210 12.67 8.23 6.24
C ALA A 210 12.07 7.49 5.02
N VAL A 211 12.07 6.16 5.00
CA VAL A 211 11.50 5.36 3.91
C VAL A 211 10.00 5.59 3.79
N MET A 212 9.28 5.63 4.92
CA MET A 212 7.84 5.87 4.95
C MET A 212 7.47 7.32 4.58
N GLY A 213 8.37 8.28 4.72
CA GLY A 213 8.07 9.70 4.52
C GLY A 213 7.03 10.22 5.54
N HIS A 214 7.15 9.80 6.80
CA HIS A 214 6.32 10.31 7.88
C HIS A 214 6.89 11.63 8.40
N ALA A 215 6.13 12.73 8.24
CA ALA A 215 6.52 14.03 8.75
C ALA A 215 6.64 14.04 10.27
N ASN A 216 5.74 13.33 10.97
CA ASN A 216 5.78 13.13 12.41
C ASN A 216 6.26 11.72 12.75
N ILE A 217 7.27 11.63 13.63
CA ILE A 217 7.82 10.36 14.10
C ILE A 217 6.80 9.54 14.91
N GLU A 218 5.85 10.20 15.59
CA GLU A 218 4.80 9.54 16.38
C GLU A 218 4.04 8.50 15.55
N THR A 219 3.74 8.82 14.28
CA THR A 219 3.07 7.87 13.38
C THR A 219 3.87 6.57 13.17
N THR A 220 5.21 6.66 13.16
CA THR A 220 6.08 5.48 13.06
C THR A 220 6.17 4.77 14.42
N MET A 221 6.26 5.55 15.49
CA MET A 221 6.35 5.05 16.86
C MET A 221 5.12 4.25 17.29
N ASP A 222 3.91 4.69 16.90
CA ASP A 222 2.67 3.98 17.21
C ASP A 222 2.69 2.56 16.62
N ILE A 223 3.10 2.43 15.36
CA ILE A 223 3.20 1.12 14.68
C ILE A 223 4.33 0.29 15.30
N TYR A 224 5.46 0.91 15.58
CA TYR A 224 6.60 0.23 16.20
C TYR A 224 6.27 -0.30 17.60
N ALA A 225 5.51 0.46 18.39
CA ALA A 225 5.06 0.04 19.72
C ALA A 225 4.13 -1.18 19.63
N GLU A 226 3.16 -1.16 18.69
CA GLU A 226 2.25 -2.29 18.45
C GLU A 226 3.03 -3.57 18.10
N VAL A 227 4.00 -3.49 17.17
CA VAL A 227 4.86 -4.61 16.78
C VAL A 227 5.70 -5.10 17.98
N THR A 228 6.24 -4.18 18.79
CA THR A 228 7.05 -4.51 19.96
C THR A 228 6.23 -5.25 21.02
N ASP A 229 5.00 -4.85 21.25
CA ASP A 229 4.11 -5.52 22.21
C ASP A 229 3.72 -6.92 21.75
N MET A 230 3.47 -7.12 20.45
CA MET A 230 3.27 -8.46 19.86
C MET A 230 4.51 -9.34 20.07
N LYS A 231 5.72 -8.83 19.76
CA LYS A 231 6.98 -9.56 19.96
C LYS A 231 7.25 -9.90 21.42
N LYS A 232 6.87 -9.05 22.36
CA LYS A 232 6.98 -9.37 23.82
C LYS A 232 6.10 -10.56 24.19
N THR A 233 4.86 -10.59 23.71
CA THR A 233 3.93 -11.71 23.97
C THR A 233 4.49 -13.01 23.41
N GLU A 234 4.92 -13.02 22.13
CA GLU A 234 5.55 -14.18 21.51
C GLU A 234 6.83 -14.65 22.25
N ALA A 235 7.65 -13.71 22.71
CA ALA A 235 8.87 -14.02 23.46
C ALA A 235 8.55 -14.70 24.81
N ILE A 236 7.53 -14.21 25.53
CA ILE A 236 7.09 -14.81 26.79
C ILE A 236 6.46 -16.18 26.56
N GLU A 237 5.65 -16.35 25.51
CA GLU A 237 5.09 -17.66 25.16
C GLU A 237 6.19 -18.68 24.83
N LYS A 238 7.18 -18.29 24.01
CA LYS A 238 8.36 -19.14 23.72
C LYS A 238 9.14 -19.48 24.98
N LEU A 239 9.32 -18.52 25.87
CA LEU A 239 9.99 -18.75 27.14
C LEU A 239 9.22 -19.75 28.02
N SER A 240 7.89 -19.60 28.09
CA SER A 240 7.01 -20.51 28.83
C SER A 240 7.11 -21.96 28.30
N HIS A 241 7.14 -22.13 26.98
CA HIS A 241 7.30 -23.45 26.37
C HIS A 241 8.69 -24.08 26.58
N ASN A 242 9.74 -23.24 26.59
CA ASN A 242 11.11 -23.75 26.70
C ASN A 242 11.57 -24.02 28.16
N LEU A 243 10.97 -23.35 29.13
CA LEU A 243 11.43 -23.44 30.50
C LEU A 243 10.88 -24.65 31.27
N ASN A 244 9.76 -25.27 30.81
CA ASN A 244 9.16 -26.45 31.46
C ASN A 244 9.16 -26.38 33.02
N ILE A 245 8.97 -25.15 33.57
CA ILE A 245 9.16 -24.88 35.01
C ILE A 245 7.81 -24.96 35.77
N PHE A 246 6.70 -25.08 35.06
CA PHE A 246 5.34 -25.09 35.61
C PHE A 246 4.56 -26.33 35.17
#